data_2f657a2ec41550c1ce12cca4f4219351
#
_entry.id   2f657a2ec41550c1ce12cca4f4219351
#
_cell.length_a   1.000
_cell.length_b   1.000
_cell.length_c   1.000
_cell.angle_alpha   90.00
_cell.angle_beta   90.00
_cell.angle_gamma   90.00
#
_symmetry.space_group_name_H-M   'P 1'
#
loop_
_entity.id
_entity.type
_entity.pdbx_description
1 polymer ?
#
loop_
_entity_poly.entity_id
_entity_poly.type
_entity_poly.pdbx_seq_one_letter_code
_entity_poly.pdbx_strand_id
1 'polypeptide(L)'
;MILLFYAFAREIAPFKRHLKNRRPLEHRDLRGFRAARGETDILAIATGMGLAHARAAARRAFELYPDTRLAVGTGVAGALTDGLAPGDLVLADRVMVQHDPVTEPERLITINGELLGELGRRLEGAGLRFASGGVLSSPRVLSGGVEKRLARKNTGAIAVDMETASIAEQASARGISFTCLRAIIDQVDEEVVGATLTDPSGEVSVLAATAYLLRNPGDLLKLPRMMANLSRATRSLAAGLGAILPRDT
;
A
#
# COMPACT_ATOMS: atom_id res chain seq x y z
N MET A 1 16.03 -12.95 0.76
CA MET A 1 15.67 -11.64 1.34
C MET A 1 14.35 -11.17 0.77
N ILE A 2 13.53 -10.46 1.56
CA ILE A 2 12.27 -9.86 1.14
C ILE A 2 12.37 -8.34 1.31
N LEU A 3 11.97 -7.56 0.31
CA LEU A 3 11.78 -6.12 0.42
C LEU A 3 10.30 -5.82 0.64
N LEU A 4 9.97 -5.14 1.73
CA LEU A 4 8.63 -4.70 2.11
C LEU A 4 8.53 -3.19 1.94
N PHE A 5 7.78 -2.73 0.96
CA PHE A 5 7.59 -1.31 0.65
C PHE A 5 6.29 -0.79 1.26
N TYR A 6 6.36 0.35 1.94
CA TYR A 6 5.21 1.04 2.55
C TYR A 6 5.37 2.56 2.40
N ALA A 7 4.28 3.31 2.35
CA ALA A 7 4.34 4.76 2.16
C ALA A 7 4.77 5.48 3.43
N PHE A 8 4.14 5.22 4.57
CA PHE A 8 4.43 5.88 5.84
C PHE A 8 4.37 4.95 7.05
N ALA A 9 5.11 5.32 8.10
CA ALA A 9 5.39 4.44 9.24
C ALA A 9 4.13 3.91 9.98
N ARG A 10 3.03 4.64 9.97
CA ARG A 10 1.77 4.22 10.61
C ARG A 10 1.15 2.98 9.97
N GLU A 11 1.34 2.78 8.65
CA GLU A 11 0.77 1.63 7.94
C GLU A 11 1.26 0.30 8.48
N ILE A 12 2.55 0.21 8.79
CA ILE A 12 3.16 -1.03 9.27
C ILE A 12 3.46 -1.04 10.76
N ALA A 13 3.07 0.01 11.51
CA ALA A 13 3.37 0.11 12.94
C ALA A 13 2.87 -1.09 13.77
N PRO A 14 1.65 -1.62 13.55
CA PRO A 14 1.23 -2.84 14.23
C PRO A 14 2.04 -4.08 13.82
N PHE A 15 2.44 -4.19 12.54
CA PHE A 15 3.23 -5.31 12.04
C PHE A 15 4.67 -5.32 12.58
N LYS A 16 5.25 -4.15 12.84
CA LYS A 16 6.59 -4.04 13.44
C LYS A 16 6.76 -4.87 14.72
N ARG A 17 5.68 -5.07 15.49
CA ARG A 17 5.70 -5.84 16.74
C ARG A 17 6.01 -7.33 16.52
N HIS A 18 5.75 -7.82 15.31
CA HIS A 18 6.00 -9.22 14.91
C HIS A 18 7.38 -9.45 14.29
N LEU A 19 8.21 -8.40 14.23
CA LEU A 19 9.55 -8.44 13.64
C LEU A 19 10.61 -8.36 14.74
N LYS A 20 11.58 -9.28 14.70
CA LYS A 20 12.70 -9.35 15.63
C LYS A 20 13.94 -8.64 15.07
N ASN A 21 14.91 -8.33 15.92
CA ASN A 21 16.24 -7.82 15.54
C ASN A 21 16.20 -6.60 14.62
N ARG A 22 15.28 -5.67 14.91
CA ARG A 22 15.12 -4.45 14.10
C ARG A 22 16.32 -3.53 14.28
N ARG A 23 16.90 -3.11 13.16
CA ARG A 23 18.01 -2.16 13.08
C ARG A 23 17.81 -1.20 11.90
N PRO A 24 18.36 0.02 11.93
CA PRO A 24 18.34 0.92 10.78
C PRO A 24 18.92 0.25 9.53
N LEU A 25 18.53 0.73 8.35
CA LEU A 25 19.19 0.33 7.11
C LEU A 25 20.62 0.85 7.08
N GLU A 26 21.51 0.09 6.45
CA GLU A 26 22.94 0.45 6.31
C GLU A 26 23.12 1.67 5.38
N HIS A 27 22.24 1.81 4.39
CA HIS A 27 22.28 2.88 3.40
C HIS A 27 21.36 4.04 3.83
N ARG A 28 21.96 5.21 4.08
CA ARG A 28 21.26 6.40 4.59
C ARG A 28 20.33 7.08 3.57
N ASP A 29 20.48 6.77 2.30
CA ASP A 29 19.63 7.23 1.21
C ASP A 29 18.29 6.48 1.10
N LEU A 30 18.13 5.39 1.84
CA LEU A 30 16.86 4.71 2.04
C LEU A 30 16.36 4.90 3.47
N ARG A 31 15.08 5.24 3.59
CA ARG A 31 14.40 5.29 4.88
C ARG A 31 13.82 3.90 5.20
N GLY A 32 13.99 3.43 6.41
CA GLY A 32 13.41 2.14 6.80
C GLY A 32 14.21 1.41 7.85
N PHE A 33 14.06 0.10 7.88
CA PHE A 33 14.77 -0.74 8.82
C PHE A 33 14.90 -2.17 8.27
N ARG A 34 15.94 -2.85 8.72
CA ARG A 34 16.13 -4.28 8.54
C ARG A 34 15.60 -5.02 9.76
N ALA A 35 15.01 -6.19 9.55
CA ALA A 35 14.47 -7.04 10.59
C ALA A 35 14.54 -8.49 10.17
N ALA A 36 14.36 -9.40 11.13
CA ALA A 36 14.23 -10.82 10.87
C ALA A 36 12.84 -11.32 11.25
N ARG A 37 12.37 -12.29 10.48
CA ARG A 37 11.20 -13.10 10.82
C ARG A 37 11.48 -14.55 10.45
N GLY A 38 11.69 -15.39 11.47
CA GLY A 38 12.34 -16.67 11.29
C GLY A 38 13.74 -16.48 10.73
N GLU A 39 14.08 -17.32 9.78
CA GLU A 39 15.32 -17.21 9.00
C GLU A 39 15.25 -16.19 7.87
N THR A 40 14.09 -15.56 7.67
CA THR A 40 13.88 -14.62 6.57
C THR A 40 14.29 -13.21 6.96
N ASP A 41 15.21 -12.68 6.18
CA ASP A 41 15.64 -11.28 6.26
C ASP A 41 14.63 -10.38 5.53
N ILE A 42 14.10 -9.40 6.26
CA ILE A 42 13.12 -8.44 5.76
C ILE A 42 13.70 -7.04 5.83
N LEU A 43 13.76 -6.35 4.70
CA LEU A 43 14.05 -4.93 4.65
C LEU A 43 12.75 -4.17 4.40
N ALA A 44 12.30 -3.44 5.41
CA ALA A 44 11.13 -2.60 5.34
C ALA A 44 11.54 -1.19 4.92
N ILE A 45 11.06 -0.75 3.75
CA ILE A 45 11.48 0.47 3.07
C ILE A 45 10.32 1.44 3.00
N ALA A 46 10.49 2.62 3.59
CA ALA A 46 9.55 3.73 3.49
C ALA A 46 9.76 4.44 2.15
N THR A 47 8.74 4.42 1.31
CA THR A 47 8.81 5.06 -0.01
C THR A 47 8.52 6.56 0.04
N GLY A 48 7.73 7.00 1.03
CA GLY A 48 6.96 8.23 0.93
C GLY A 48 5.74 8.03 0.03
N MET A 49 4.88 9.02 -0.05
CA MET A 49 3.63 8.96 -0.82
C MET A 49 3.83 9.36 -2.28
N GLY A 50 3.16 8.63 -3.18
CA GLY A 50 3.07 8.93 -4.61
C GLY A 50 4.05 8.17 -5.50
N LEU A 51 3.67 8.07 -6.78
CA LEU A 51 4.33 7.26 -7.80
C LEU A 51 5.84 7.57 -7.95
N ALA A 52 6.21 8.85 -7.92
CA ALA A 52 7.60 9.27 -8.14
C ALA A 52 8.51 8.84 -6.99
N HIS A 53 8.08 9.04 -5.75
CA HIS A 53 8.82 8.63 -4.55
C HIS A 53 8.94 7.11 -4.47
N ALA A 54 7.84 6.39 -4.72
CA ALA A 54 7.83 4.93 -4.73
C ALA A 54 8.77 4.36 -5.79
N ARG A 55 8.79 4.96 -7.00
CA ARG A 55 9.69 4.58 -8.08
C ARG A 55 11.16 4.77 -7.70
N ALA A 56 11.50 5.94 -7.14
CA ALA A 56 12.87 6.25 -6.73
C ALA A 56 13.36 5.31 -5.62
N ALA A 57 12.54 5.10 -4.59
CA ALA A 57 12.88 4.22 -3.48
C ALA A 57 13.00 2.75 -3.93
N ALA A 58 12.08 2.25 -4.76
CA ALA A 58 12.13 0.87 -5.26
C ALA A 58 13.35 0.66 -6.16
N ARG A 59 13.63 1.57 -7.12
CA ARG A 59 14.82 1.49 -7.96
C ARG A 59 16.08 1.41 -7.12
N ARG A 60 16.23 2.31 -6.16
CA ARG A 60 17.41 2.38 -5.30
C ARG A 60 17.55 1.14 -4.42
N ALA A 61 16.44 0.64 -3.88
CA ALA A 61 16.44 -0.56 -3.08
C ALA A 61 16.90 -1.80 -3.86
N PHE A 62 16.40 -1.98 -5.09
CA PHE A 62 16.81 -3.10 -5.93
C PHE A 62 18.26 -2.99 -6.43
N GLU A 63 18.79 -1.77 -6.59
CA GLU A 63 20.21 -1.57 -6.89
C GLU A 63 21.11 -1.98 -5.72
N LEU A 64 20.72 -1.66 -4.49
CA LEU A 64 21.49 -1.96 -3.28
C LEU A 64 21.33 -3.40 -2.79
N TYR A 65 20.19 -4.04 -3.13
CA TYR A 65 19.83 -5.37 -2.67
C TYR A 65 19.45 -6.29 -3.84
N PRO A 66 20.42 -6.63 -4.72
CA PRO A 66 20.16 -7.41 -5.95
C PRO A 66 19.66 -8.84 -5.67
N ASP A 67 19.97 -9.41 -4.50
CA ASP A 67 19.53 -10.76 -4.09
C ASP A 67 18.09 -10.80 -3.56
N THR A 68 17.29 -9.79 -3.90
CA THR A 68 15.88 -9.74 -3.53
C THR A 68 15.11 -10.86 -4.23
N ARG A 69 14.46 -11.71 -3.43
CA ARG A 69 13.62 -12.81 -3.96
C ARG A 69 12.17 -12.40 -4.16
N LEU A 70 11.68 -11.54 -3.28
CA LEU A 70 10.30 -11.08 -3.29
C LEU A 70 10.23 -9.61 -2.90
N ALA A 71 9.50 -8.84 -3.67
CA ALA A 71 9.09 -7.49 -3.35
C ALA A 71 7.61 -7.50 -2.95
N VAL A 72 7.30 -6.87 -1.81
CA VAL A 72 5.94 -6.76 -1.28
C VAL A 72 5.56 -5.29 -1.19
N GLY A 73 4.61 -4.86 -2.02
CA GLY A 73 3.94 -3.58 -1.84
C GLY A 73 2.87 -3.71 -0.76
N THR A 74 2.88 -2.82 0.23
CA THR A 74 1.90 -2.87 1.32
C THR A 74 1.48 -1.48 1.77
N GLY A 75 0.34 -1.39 2.42
CA GLY A 75 -0.21 -0.14 2.93
C GLY A 75 -1.72 -0.11 2.87
N VAL A 76 -2.28 1.09 3.04
CA VAL A 76 -3.72 1.30 2.93
C VAL A 76 -4.12 1.68 1.49
N ALA A 77 -5.41 1.52 1.18
CA ALA A 77 -5.98 1.85 -0.12
C ALA A 77 -7.44 2.30 0.03
N GLY A 78 -7.92 3.12 -0.90
CA GLY A 78 -9.33 3.44 -1.04
C GLY A 78 -10.08 2.35 -1.80
N ALA A 79 -11.33 2.08 -1.43
CA ALA A 79 -12.20 1.17 -2.19
C ALA A 79 -12.69 1.84 -3.48
N LEU A 80 -12.70 1.08 -4.58
CA LEU A 80 -13.29 1.47 -5.87
C LEU A 80 -14.60 0.75 -6.17
N THR A 81 -15.00 -0.19 -5.33
CA THR A 81 -16.20 -1.01 -5.50
C THR A 81 -17.01 -1.05 -4.21
N ASP A 82 -18.32 -1.24 -4.36
CA ASP A 82 -19.19 -1.54 -3.22
C ASP A 82 -18.80 -2.89 -2.60
N GLY A 83 -19.14 -3.08 -1.33
CA GLY A 83 -18.86 -4.31 -0.60
C GLY A 83 -17.48 -4.39 0.06
N LEU A 84 -16.57 -3.44 -0.20
CA LEU A 84 -15.33 -3.28 0.54
C LEU A 84 -15.48 -2.21 1.62
N ALA A 85 -15.08 -2.56 2.84
CA ALA A 85 -15.18 -1.71 4.03
C ALA A 85 -13.80 -1.50 4.68
N PRO A 86 -13.64 -0.44 5.50
CA PRO A 86 -12.38 -0.21 6.22
C PRO A 86 -11.95 -1.42 7.05
N GLY A 87 -10.75 -1.89 6.78
CA GLY A 87 -10.16 -3.10 7.36
C GLY A 87 -10.22 -4.34 6.47
N ASP A 88 -10.97 -4.32 5.37
CA ASP A 88 -10.94 -5.43 4.41
C ASP A 88 -9.58 -5.49 3.71
N LEU A 89 -9.08 -6.71 3.51
CA LEU A 89 -7.82 -6.93 2.80
C LEU A 89 -8.06 -7.11 1.30
N VAL A 90 -7.16 -6.56 0.50
CA VAL A 90 -7.09 -6.75 -0.94
C VAL A 90 -5.73 -7.35 -1.28
N LEU A 91 -5.73 -8.59 -1.79
CA LEU A 91 -4.57 -9.23 -2.40
C LEU A 91 -4.64 -8.98 -3.91
N ALA A 92 -3.72 -8.18 -4.43
CA ALA A 92 -3.75 -7.78 -5.83
C ALA A 92 -3.47 -8.97 -6.75
N ASP A 93 -4.31 -9.18 -7.77
CA ASP A 93 -4.06 -10.10 -8.88
C ASP A 93 -3.36 -9.38 -10.05
N ARG A 94 -3.55 -8.08 -10.13
CA ARG A 94 -2.93 -7.18 -11.11
C ARG A 94 -2.79 -5.78 -10.54
N VAL A 95 -1.84 -5.04 -11.08
CA VAL A 95 -1.58 -3.65 -10.72
C VAL A 95 -1.61 -2.80 -11.98
N MET A 96 -2.22 -1.63 -11.88
CA MET A 96 -2.40 -0.70 -13.00
C MET A 96 -1.96 0.69 -12.59
N VAL A 97 -1.49 1.47 -13.56
CA VAL A 97 -1.27 2.92 -13.41
C VAL A 97 -2.22 3.69 -14.33
N GLN A 98 -2.77 4.75 -13.81
CA GLN A 98 -3.63 5.68 -14.56
C GLN A 98 -3.34 7.10 -14.09
N HIS A 99 -3.02 7.99 -15.01
CA HIS A 99 -2.74 9.39 -14.70
C HIS A 99 -4.01 10.26 -14.69
N ASP A 100 -5.02 9.86 -15.45
CA ASP A 100 -6.33 10.51 -15.49
C ASP A 100 -7.43 9.46 -15.31
N PRO A 101 -8.37 9.62 -14.34
CA PRO A 101 -9.45 8.67 -14.12
C PRO A 101 -10.42 8.53 -15.32
N VAL A 102 -10.36 9.42 -16.31
CA VAL A 102 -11.18 9.35 -17.53
C VAL A 102 -10.57 8.45 -18.60
N THR A 103 -9.25 8.23 -18.57
CA THR A 103 -8.54 7.42 -19.57
C THR A 103 -8.49 5.94 -19.20
N GLU A 104 -8.17 5.08 -20.18
CA GLU A 104 -7.81 3.69 -19.89
C GLU A 104 -6.47 3.61 -19.12
N PRO A 105 -6.22 2.51 -18.39
CA PRO A 105 -4.95 2.35 -17.68
C PRO A 105 -3.79 2.26 -18.68
N GLU A 106 -2.73 3.01 -18.40
CA GLU A 106 -1.57 3.10 -19.29
C GLU A 106 -0.69 1.84 -19.24
N ARG A 107 -0.73 1.14 -18.14
CA ARG A 107 0.07 -0.07 -17.93
C ARG A 107 -0.61 -1.05 -16.98
N LEU A 108 -0.51 -2.32 -17.33
CA LEU A 108 -0.99 -3.44 -16.53
C LEU A 108 0.17 -4.39 -16.20
N ILE A 109 0.31 -4.72 -14.93
CA ILE A 109 1.26 -5.73 -14.44
C ILE A 109 0.46 -6.83 -13.75
N THR A 110 0.48 -8.04 -14.31
CA THR A 110 -0.17 -9.21 -13.73
C THR A 110 0.76 -9.85 -12.70
N ILE A 111 0.22 -10.22 -11.54
CA ILE A 111 0.96 -10.93 -10.50
C ILE A 111 0.96 -12.43 -10.83
N ASN A 112 2.06 -13.09 -10.54
CA ASN A 112 2.21 -14.52 -10.78
C ASN A 112 1.11 -15.33 -10.08
N GLY A 113 0.37 -16.15 -10.83
CA GLY A 113 -0.80 -16.87 -10.34
C GLY A 113 -0.47 -17.94 -9.28
N GLU A 114 0.70 -18.59 -9.35
CA GLU A 114 1.13 -19.56 -8.33
C GLU A 114 1.40 -18.86 -7.00
N LEU A 115 2.14 -17.73 -7.05
CA LEU A 115 2.38 -16.89 -5.87
C LEU A 115 1.07 -16.39 -5.27
N LEU A 116 0.17 -15.87 -6.12
CA LEU A 116 -1.14 -15.39 -5.69
C LEU A 116 -1.94 -16.49 -4.98
N GLY A 117 -2.00 -17.68 -5.56
CA GLY A 117 -2.69 -18.83 -4.99
C GLY A 117 -2.07 -19.30 -3.66
N GLU A 118 -0.74 -19.29 -3.56
CA GLU A 118 -0.04 -19.61 -2.31
C GLU A 118 -0.38 -18.61 -1.21
N LEU A 119 -0.29 -17.30 -1.50
CA LEU A 119 -0.57 -16.25 -0.53
C LEU A 119 -2.04 -16.23 -0.12
N GLY A 120 -2.97 -16.48 -1.06
CA GLY A 120 -4.39 -16.64 -0.77
C GLY A 120 -4.64 -17.77 0.23
N ARG A 121 -4.09 -18.96 -0.01
CA ARG A 121 -4.21 -20.10 0.94
C ARG A 121 -3.63 -19.77 2.32
N ARG A 122 -2.55 -19.00 2.39
CA ARG A 122 -1.97 -18.57 3.68
C ARG A 122 -2.89 -17.62 4.44
N LEU A 123 -3.56 -16.70 3.74
CA LEU A 123 -4.55 -15.80 4.35
C LEU A 123 -5.76 -16.58 4.84
N GLU A 124 -6.32 -17.48 4.03
CA GLU A 124 -7.44 -18.35 4.40
C GLU A 124 -7.10 -19.25 5.59
N GLY A 125 -5.92 -19.89 5.57
CA GLY A 125 -5.43 -20.73 6.68
C GLY A 125 -5.21 -19.96 7.98
N ALA A 126 -5.05 -18.63 7.91
CA ALA A 126 -5.02 -17.74 9.07
C ALA A 126 -6.41 -17.23 9.49
N GLY A 127 -7.48 -17.69 8.84
CA GLY A 127 -8.84 -17.22 9.08
C GLY A 127 -9.12 -15.81 8.62
N LEU A 128 -8.31 -15.28 7.70
CA LEU A 128 -8.43 -13.91 7.18
C LEU A 128 -9.19 -13.90 5.87
N ARG A 129 -10.24 -13.09 5.80
CA ARG A 129 -10.96 -12.83 4.55
C ARG A 129 -10.25 -11.74 3.77
N PHE A 130 -10.21 -11.90 2.45
CA PHE A 130 -9.65 -10.93 1.53
C PHE A 130 -10.43 -10.95 0.21
N ALA A 131 -10.37 -9.85 -0.52
CA ALA A 131 -10.78 -9.78 -1.91
C ALA A 131 -9.54 -9.91 -2.81
N SER A 132 -9.67 -10.64 -3.92
CA SER A 132 -8.65 -10.65 -4.96
C SER A 132 -9.13 -9.78 -6.12
N GLY A 133 -8.26 -8.92 -6.65
CA GLY A 133 -8.60 -8.03 -7.77
C GLY A 133 -7.54 -6.98 -8.04
N GLY A 134 -7.80 -6.16 -9.07
CA GLY A 134 -6.86 -5.12 -9.50
C GLY A 134 -6.68 -4.00 -8.48
N VAL A 135 -5.44 -3.56 -8.28
CA VAL A 135 -5.09 -2.33 -7.58
C VAL A 135 -4.65 -1.28 -8.58
N LEU A 136 -5.31 -0.14 -8.55
CA LEU A 136 -4.98 1.04 -9.35
C LEU A 136 -4.06 1.96 -8.57
N SER A 137 -2.94 2.39 -9.17
CA SER A 137 -2.14 3.46 -8.62
C SER A 137 -2.39 4.76 -9.36
N SER A 138 -2.88 5.77 -8.63
CA SER A 138 -3.19 7.11 -9.13
C SER A 138 -2.15 8.12 -8.66
N PRO A 139 -1.79 9.13 -9.47
CA PRO A 139 -0.87 10.19 -9.04
C PRO A 139 -1.46 11.12 -7.98
N ARG A 140 -2.77 11.07 -7.78
CA ARG A 140 -3.50 11.86 -6.78
C ARG A 140 -4.55 11.02 -6.04
N VAL A 141 -4.95 11.51 -4.90
CA VAL A 141 -6.06 10.90 -4.15
C VAL A 141 -7.36 11.07 -4.96
N LEU A 142 -8.11 9.99 -5.14
CA LEU A 142 -9.48 10.03 -5.65
C LEU A 142 -10.41 10.31 -4.46
N SER A 143 -10.87 11.55 -4.35
CA SER A 143 -11.53 12.03 -3.12
C SER A 143 -13.03 11.80 -3.08
N GLY A 144 -13.68 11.57 -4.22
CA GLY A 144 -15.13 11.46 -4.30
C GLY A 144 -15.63 10.18 -4.96
N GLY A 145 -16.85 9.76 -4.60
CA GLY A 145 -17.46 8.54 -5.12
C GLY A 145 -17.59 8.51 -6.65
N VAL A 146 -17.84 9.65 -7.29
CA VAL A 146 -17.92 9.75 -8.77
C VAL A 146 -16.59 9.39 -9.42
N GLU A 147 -15.46 9.97 -8.93
CA GLU A 147 -14.13 9.67 -9.47
C GLU A 147 -13.75 8.19 -9.24
N LYS A 148 -14.02 7.66 -8.05
CA LYS A 148 -13.75 6.26 -7.71
C LYS A 148 -14.55 5.30 -8.60
N ARG A 149 -15.85 5.57 -8.82
CA ARG A 149 -16.68 4.74 -9.71
C ARG A 149 -16.24 4.83 -11.17
N LEU A 150 -15.81 6.01 -11.62
CA LEU A 150 -15.27 6.19 -12.97
C LEU A 150 -13.97 5.41 -13.14
N ALA A 151 -13.05 5.51 -12.19
CA ALA A 151 -11.82 4.73 -12.17
C ALA A 151 -12.11 3.22 -12.20
N ARG A 152 -13.08 2.74 -11.39
CA ARG A 152 -13.54 1.35 -11.40
C ARG A 152 -14.05 0.94 -12.77
N LYS A 153 -14.92 1.76 -13.38
CA LYS A 153 -15.51 1.49 -14.72
C LYS A 153 -14.43 1.32 -15.78
N ASN A 154 -13.44 2.20 -15.78
CA ASN A 154 -12.41 2.23 -16.82
C ASN A 154 -11.32 1.17 -16.64
N THR A 155 -11.02 0.77 -15.40
CA THR A 155 -9.88 -0.10 -15.11
C THR A 155 -10.27 -1.50 -14.63
N GLY A 156 -11.47 -1.67 -14.10
CA GLY A 156 -11.89 -2.87 -13.41
C GLY A 156 -11.16 -3.09 -12.06
N ALA A 157 -10.39 -2.10 -11.57
CA ALA A 157 -9.72 -2.19 -10.26
C ALA A 157 -10.72 -2.15 -9.11
N ILE A 158 -10.42 -2.84 -8.01
CA ILE A 158 -11.26 -2.86 -6.80
C ILE A 158 -10.76 -1.94 -5.70
N ALA A 159 -9.48 -1.54 -5.78
CA ALA A 159 -8.87 -0.63 -4.83
C ALA A 159 -7.93 0.36 -5.54
N VAL A 160 -7.67 1.51 -4.90
CA VAL A 160 -6.77 2.55 -5.40
C VAL A 160 -5.76 2.95 -4.33
N ASP A 161 -4.52 3.11 -4.77
CA ASP A 161 -3.40 3.66 -3.98
C ASP A 161 -2.60 4.69 -4.80
N MET A 162 -1.39 5.01 -4.37
CA MET A 162 -0.52 5.97 -5.05
C MET A 162 0.90 5.43 -5.31
N GLU A 163 1.22 4.18 -5.00
CA GLU A 163 2.60 3.66 -4.99
C GLU A 163 2.80 2.35 -5.71
N THR A 164 1.86 1.42 -5.61
CA THR A 164 2.03 -0.01 -5.95
C THR A 164 2.55 -0.22 -7.38
N ALA A 165 2.00 0.50 -8.36
CA ALA A 165 2.40 0.33 -9.76
C ALA A 165 3.88 0.66 -9.99
N SER A 166 4.38 1.73 -9.36
CA SER A 166 5.79 2.11 -9.50
C SER A 166 6.74 1.08 -8.89
N ILE A 167 6.36 0.46 -7.78
CA ILE A 167 7.15 -0.62 -7.17
C ILE A 167 7.11 -1.88 -8.05
N ALA A 168 5.92 -2.25 -8.51
CA ALA A 168 5.71 -3.41 -9.39
C ALA A 168 6.49 -3.28 -10.70
N GLU A 169 6.52 -2.09 -11.31
CA GLU A 169 7.31 -1.80 -12.51
C GLU A 169 8.80 -2.04 -12.28
N GLN A 170 9.34 -1.54 -11.17
CA GLN A 170 10.76 -1.70 -10.85
C GLN A 170 11.13 -3.16 -10.54
N ALA A 171 10.24 -3.92 -9.93
CA ALA A 171 10.41 -5.35 -9.69
C ALA A 171 10.33 -6.14 -11.01
N SER A 172 9.32 -5.89 -11.83
CA SER A 172 9.10 -6.55 -13.13
C SER A 172 10.28 -6.32 -14.08
N ALA A 173 10.81 -5.10 -14.16
CA ALA A 173 11.96 -4.78 -15.00
C ALA A 173 13.24 -5.53 -14.62
N ARG A 174 13.28 -6.14 -13.43
CA ARG A 174 14.43 -6.91 -12.89
C ARG A 174 14.13 -8.40 -12.73
N GLY A 175 12.95 -8.86 -13.16
CA GLY A 175 12.53 -10.26 -12.99
C GLY A 175 12.32 -10.65 -11.51
N ILE A 176 12.14 -9.68 -10.62
CA ILE A 176 11.90 -9.94 -9.20
C ILE A 176 10.42 -10.23 -8.99
N SER A 177 10.11 -11.32 -8.28
CA SER A 177 8.73 -11.65 -7.90
C SER A 177 8.10 -10.51 -7.08
N PHE A 178 6.87 -10.16 -7.41
CA PHE A 178 6.14 -9.07 -6.75
C PHE A 178 4.77 -9.53 -6.27
N THR A 179 4.36 -9.02 -5.13
CA THR A 179 2.98 -9.12 -4.62
C THR A 179 2.56 -7.82 -3.96
N CYS A 180 1.25 -7.63 -3.82
CA CYS A 180 0.69 -6.47 -3.15
C CYS A 180 -0.45 -6.88 -2.23
N LEU A 181 -0.37 -6.47 -0.97
CA LEU A 181 -1.43 -6.59 0.02
C LEU A 181 -1.81 -5.21 0.55
N ARG A 182 -3.07 -4.82 0.32
CA ARG A 182 -3.62 -3.54 0.80
C ARG A 182 -4.73 -3.78 1.82
N ALA A 183 -4.93 -2.83 2.71
CA ALA A 183 -6.11 -2.78 3.57
C ALA A 183 -6.93 -1.54 3.27
N ILE A 184 -8.23 -1.70 3.11
CA ILE A 184 -9.13 -0.60 2.79
C ILE A 184 -9.23 0.36 3.97
N ILE A 185 -9.12 1.66 3.70
CA ILE A 185 -9.25 2.73 4.69
C ILE A 185 -10.55 3.52 4.53
N ASP A 186 -11.05 3.66 3.31
CA ASP A 186 -12.26 4.42 2.97
C ASP A 186 -13.10 3.68 1.92
N GLN A 187 -14.41 3.80 2.05
CA GLN A 187 -15.37 3.21 1.12
C GLN A 187 -15.49 4.02 -0.17
N VAL A 188 -16.13 3.44 -1.20
CA VAL A 188 -16.27 4.10 -2.50
C VAL A 188 -16.97 5.44 -2.42
N ASP A 189 -18.01 5.57 -1.60
CA ASP A 189 -18.77 6.81 -1.44
C ASP A 189 -18.25 7.73 -0.30
N GLU A 190 -17.20 7.32 0.38
CA GLU A 190 -16.61 8.11 1.46
C GLU A 190 -15.66 9.15 0.87
N GLU A 191 -15.92 10.43 1.20
CA GLU A 191 -15.02 11.53 0.84
C GLU A 191 -13.74 11.46 1.65
N VAL A 192 -12.60 11.53 0.99
CA VAL A 192 -11.29 11.56 1.64
C VAL A 192 -10.95 12.98 2.05
N VAL A 193 -10.84 13.19 3.35
CA VAL A 193 -10.45 14.48 3.93
C VAL A 193 -8.96 14.72 3.70
N GLY A 194 -8.62 15.93 3.27
CA GLY A 194 -7.23 16.36 3.23
C GLY A 194 -6.39 15.76 2.10
N ALA A 195 -7.00 15.45 0.97
CA ALA A 195 -6.34 14.90 -0.22
C ALA A 195 -5.13 15.71 -0.75
N THR A 196 -4.94 16.95 -0.28
CA THR A 196 -3.90 17.89 -0.73
C THR A 196 -2.86 18.23 0.34
N LEU A 197 -2.80 17.46 1.45
CA LEU A 197 -2.04 17.84 2.64
C LEU A 197 -0.61 17.30 2.69
N THR A 198 -0.13 16.70 1.62
CA THR A 198 1.23 16.17 1.55
C THR A 198 2.21 17.22 1.07
N ASP A 199 3.36 17.26 1.72
CA ASP A 199 4.51 18.05 1.28
C ASP A 199 5.22 17.36 0.09
N PRO A 200 6.19 18.04 -0.56
CA PRO A 200 6.98 17.43 -1.64
C PRO A 200 7.76 16.17 -1.25
N SER A 201 7.95 15.90 0.04
CA SER A 201 8.59 14.66 0.53
C SER A 201 7.61 13.49 0.67
N GLY A 202 6.31 13.73 0.43
CA GLY A 202 5.25 12.74 0.60
C GLY A 202 4.83 12.56 2.07
N GLU A 203 5.29 13.42 2.99
CA GLU A 203 4.85 13.44 4.38
C GLU A 203 3.68 14.41 4.56
N VAL A 204 2.78 14.09 5.51
CA VAL A 204 1.68 15.01 5.84
C VAL A 204 2.25 16.21 6.58
N SER A 205 2.20 17.38 5.94
CA SER A 205 2.60 18.64 6.56
C SER A 205 1.60 19.02 7.66
N VAL A 206 2.07 19.10 8.90
CA VAL A 206 1.25 19.52 10.05
C VAL A 206 0.70 20.94 9.84
N LEU A 207 1.51 21.83 9.25
CA LEU A 207 1.10 23.20 8.92
C LEU A 207 -0.01 23.22 7.86
N ALA A 208 0.14 22.43 6.79
CA ALA A 208 -0.88 22.33 5.74
C ALA A 208 -2.16 21.70 6.29
N ALA A 209 -2.05 20.65 7.10
CA ALA A 209 -3.19 20.03 7.77
C ALA A 209 -3.94 21.00 8.68
N THR A 210 -3.22 21.77 9.50
CA THR A 210 -3.82 22.79 10.37
C THR A 210 -4.51 23.88 9.57
N ALA A 211 -3.85 24.42 8.55
CA ALA A 211 -4.40 25.46 7.67
C ALA A 211 -5.65 24.95 6.91
N TYR A 212 -5.63 23.69 6.47
CA TYR A 212 -6.80 23.05 5.84
C TYR A 212 -7.98 22.95 6.78
N LEU A 213 -7.76 22.42 8.00
CA LEU A 213 -8.82 22.24 8.99
C LEU A 213 -9.41 23.57 9.47
N LEU A 214 -8.61 24.64 9.56
CA LEU A 214 -9.11 25.98 9.84
C LEU A 214 -10.03 26.53 8.74
N ARG A 215 -9.77 26.15 7.48
CA ARG A 215 -10.61 26.52 6.33
C ARG A 215 -11.82 25.62 6.14
N ASN A 216 -11.77 24.39 6.67
CA ASN A 216 -12.79 23.36 6.53
C ASN A 216 -13.15 22.76 7.89
N PRO A 217 -13.79 23.55 8.81
CA PRO A 217 -14.03 23.09 10.17
C PRO A 217 -14.97 21.89 10.26
N GLY A 218 -15.85 21.69 9.28
CA GLY A 218 -16.70 20.50 9.20
C GLY A 218 -15.93 19.18 9.08
N ASP A 219 -14.72 19.20 8.55
CA ASP A 219 -13.88 18.01 8.40
C ASP A 219 -13.26 17.54 9.74
N LEU A 220 -13.24 18.41 10.76
CA LEU A 220 -12.87 18.02 12.12
C LEU A 220 -13.77 16.90 12.66
N LEU A 221 -15.03 16.89 12.29
CA LEU A 221 -15.99 15.86 12.70
C LEU A 221 -15.72 14.50 12.02
N LYS A 222 -15.02 14.49 10.88
CA LYS A 222 -14.64 13.28 10.14
C LYS A 222 -13.36 12.61 10.68
N LEU A 223 -12.51 13.37 11.39
CA LEU A 223 -11.21 12.88 11.88
C LEU A 223 -11.30 11.63 12.79
N PRO A 224 -12.21 11.56 13.79
CA PRO A 224 -12.29 10.37 14.64
C PRO A 224 -12.61 9.11 13.84
N ARG A 225 -13.52 9.20 12.85
CA ARG A 225 -13.88 8.10 11.96
C ARG A 225 -12.67 7.68 11.09
N MET A 226 -11.98 8.65 10.51
CA MET A 226 -10.78 8.40 9.70
C MET A 226 -9.69 7.70 10.53
N MET A 227 -9.44 8.13 11.74
CA MET A 227 -8.47 7.51 12.65
C MET A 227 -8.89 6.10 13.06
N ALA A 228 -10.17 5.86 13.30
CA ALA A 228 -10.71 4.53 13.58
C ALA A 228 -10.55 3.59 12.37
N ASN A 229 -10.83 4.08 11.16
CA ASN A 229 -10.65 3.34 9.92
C ASN A 229 -9.18 2.98 9.69
N LEU A 230 -8.26 3.95 9.87
CA LEU A 230 -6.81 3.71 9.76
C LEU A 230 -6.36 2.65 10.78
N SER A 231 -6.81 2.76 12.04
CA SER A 231 -6.48 1.79 13.08
C SER A 231 -7.00 0.37 12.74
N ARG A 232 -8.18 0.27 12.15
CA ARG A 232 -8.75 -1.01 11.70
C ARG A 232 -7.95 -1.57 10.54
N ALA A 233 -7.73 -0.77 9.50
CA ALA A 233 -6.99 -1.14 8.30
C ALA A 233 -5.56 -1.62 8.64
N THR A 234 -4.83 -0.87 9.45
CA THR A 234 -3.44 -1.22 9.81
C THR A 234 -3.34 -2.48 10.68
N ARG A 235 -4.35 -2.77 11.52
CA ARG A 235 -4.42 -4.05 12.26
C ARG A 235 -4.68 -5.22 11.34
N SER A 236 -5.63 -5.10 10.41
CA SER A 236 -5.90 -6.15 9.41
C SER A 236 -4.68 -6.36 8.51
N LEU A 237 -4.02 -5.29 8.09
CA LEU A 237 -2.80 -5.36 7.30
C LEU A 237 -1.69 -6.10 8.05
N ALA A 238 -1.51 -5.81 9.33
CA ALA A 238 -0.52 -6.50 10.17
C ALA A 238 -0.81 -8.01 10.30
N ALA A 239 -2.08 -8.38 10.46
CA ALA A 239 -2.50 -9.79 10.46
C ALA A 239 -2.22 -10.44 9.10
N GLY A 240 -2.59 -9.78 8.00
CA GLY A 240 -2.35 -10.24 6.63
C GLY A 240 -0.87 -10.42 6.31
N LEU A 241 -0.03 -9.42 6.60
CA LEU A 241 1.43 -9.54 6.47
C LEU A 241 1.97 -10.66 7.35
N GLY A 242 1.40 -10.81 8.54
CA GLY A 242 1.68 -11.91 9.44
C GLY A 242 1.36 -13.30 8.86
N ALA A 243 0.40 -13.41 7.99
CA ALA A 243 0.03 -14.67 7.33
C ALA A 243 0.90 -14.93 6.09
N ILE A 244 1.09 -13.93 5.22
CA ILE A 244 1.76 -14.12 3.93
C ILE A 244 3.29 -14.19 4.01
N LEU A 245 3.90 -13.49 4.97
CA LEU A 245 5.34 -13.54 5.15
C LEU A 245 5.76 -14.77 5.96
N PRO A 246 6.93 -15.36 5.68
CA PRO A 246 7.42 -16.56 6.38
C PRO A 246 7.37 -16.41 7.90
N ARG A 247 7.05 -17.49 8.60
CA ARG A 247 7.04 -17.56 10.08
C ARG A 247 8.26 -18.31 10.56
N ASP A 248 8.57 -18.16 11.85
CA ASP A 248 9.43 -19.11 12.55
C ASP A 248 8.72 -20.49 12.49
N THR A 249 9.34 -21.49 11.94
CA THR A 249 8.96 -22.89 12.07
C THR A 249 9.29 -23.40 13.46
#